data_97e52992ca9f379b2933da3dc499d9cb
#
_entry.id   97e52992ca9f379b2933da3dc499d9cb
#
_cell.length_a   1.000
_cell.length_b   1.000
_cell.length_c   1.000
_cell.angle_alpha   90.00
_cell.angle_beta   90.00
_cell.angle_gamma   90.00
#
_symmetry.space_group_name_H-M   'P 1'
#
loop_
_entity.id
_entity.type
_entity.pdbx_description
1 polymer ?
#
loop_
_entity_poly.entity_id
_entity_poly.type
_entity_poly.pdbx_seq_one_letter_code
_entity_poly.pdbx_strand_id
1 'polypeptide(L)'
;MGIKMKFRAIFALSSLWFASEASAHPHSFLDIQTKALMQETQLTGFQMHWTLDEIASAELIYEVKSSKNPEETKKKITQEMIDTAKNEHYFSYLYNANGELQKFTDKPIDYAFDIAQNRIVFTVKFYLETPQELKNAPATLMSYEPTYYMGIEYNRHSDVSISNSACQIRIEQPKVDQSLRLYASNLDKNETPDDLSLGRQFAQRVIMVCE
;
A
#
# COMPACT_ATOMS: atom_id res chain seq x y z
N MET A 1 53.34 -54.26 27.57
CA MET A 1 53.05 -52.87 28.09
C MET A 1 52.50 -52.08 26.90
N GLY A 2 51.17 -52.04 26.77
CA GLY A 2 50.50 -51.55 25.59
C GLY A 2 49.87 -50.16 25.90
N ILE A 3 50.28 -49.19 25.14
CA ILE A 3 49.78 -47.80 25.21
C ILE A 3 48.48 -47.69 24.38
N LYS A 4 47.35 -47.48 25.04
CA LYS A 4 46.05 -47.21 24.37
C LYS A 4 45.98 -45.73 24.03
N MET A 5 46.11 -45.40 22.77
CA MET A 5 45.90 -44.08 22.23
C MET A 5 44.38 -43.86 22.07
N LYS A 6 43.81 -42.93 22.85
CA LYS A 6 42.41 -42.51 22.73
C LYS A 6 42.30 -41.45 21.66
N PHE A 7 41.71 -41.79 20.50
CA PHE A 7 41.27 -40.82 19.50
C PHE A 7 40.07 -40.04 20.06
N ARG A 8 40.26 -38.76 20.31
CA ARG A 8 39.16 -37.81 20.53
C ARG A 8 38.72 -37.26 19.16
N ALA A 9 37.58 -37.73 18.67
CA ALA A 9 36.94 -37.15 17.53
C ALA A 9 36.35 -35.80 17.96
N ILE A 10 36.91 -34.70 17.43
CA ILE A 10 36.36 -33.35 17.56
C ILE A 10 35.31 -33.23 16.46
N PHE A 11 34.04 -33.31 16.87
CA PHE A 11 32.89 -32.99 16.01
C PHE A 11 32.81 -31.47 15.93
N ALA A 12 33.35 -30.88 14.88
CA ALA A 12 33.11 -29.45 14.55
C ALA A 12 31.69 -29.33 14.01
N LEU A 13 30.76 -28.92 14.86
CA LEU A 13 29.45 -28.46 14.44
C LEU A 13 29.64 -27.12 13.69
N SER A 14 29.69 -27.18 12.37
CA SER A 14 29.55 -26.02 11.52
C SER A 14 28.06 -25.61 11.51
N SER A 15 27.67 -24.71 12.42
CA SER A 15 26.40 -24.03 12.36
C SER A 15 26.42 -23.12 11.13
N LEU A 16 25.78 -23.56 10.03
CA LEU A 16 25.42 -22.68 8.94
C LEU A 16 24.38 -21.69 9.49
N TRP A 17 24.85 -20.48 9.77
CA TRP A 17 23.97 -19.33 9.96
C TRP A 17 23.40 -19.01 8.58
N PHE A 18 22.16 -19.42 8.33
CA PHE A 18 21.34 -18.81 7.31
C PHE A 18 21.00 -17.42 7.83
N ALA A 19 21.77 -16.43 7.43
CA ALA A 19 21.33 -15.06 7.51
C ALA A 19 20.14 -14.93 6.53
N SER A 20 18.91 -15.02 7.05
CA SER A 20 17.76 -14.53 6.30
C SER A 20 17.99 -13.05 6.10
N GLU A 21 18.17 -12.60 4.86
CA GLU A 21 18.17 -11.19 4.54
C GLU A 21 16.78 -10.67 4.90
N ALA A 22 16.68 -10.01 6.05
CA ALA A 22 15.49 -9.29 6.43
C ALA A 22 15.45 -8.04 5.53
N SER A 23 14.58 -8.05 4.53
CA SER A 23 14.29 -6.83 3.76
C SER A 23 13.82 -5.74 4.72
N ALA A 24 14.49 -4.60 4.75
CA ALA A 24 14.18 -3.54 5.70
C ALA A 24 13.00 -2.67 5.24
N HIS A 25 12.75 -2.55 3.93
CA HIS A 25 11.59 -1.87 3.35
C HIS A 25 10.91 -2.75 2.30
N PRO A 26 9.56 -2.74 2.25
CA PRO A 26 8.62 -2.06 3.15
C PRO A 26 8.44 -2.81 4.49
N HIS A 27 8.09 -2.06 5.56
CA HIS A 27 7.83 -2.60 6.90
C HIS A 27 6.37 -2.97 7.13
N SER A 28 5.47 -2.49 6.30
CA SER A 28 4.04 -2.76 6.32
C SER A 28 3.52 -2.90 4.90
N PHE A 29 2.40 -3.61 4.75
CA PHE A 29 1.78 -3.84 3.46
C PHE A 29 0.31 -3.46 3.49
N LEU A 30 -0.13 -2.86 2.41
CA LEU A 30 -1.50 -2.45 2.20
C LEU A 30 -2.02 -3.03 0.89
N ASP A 31 -2.90 -4.02 0.98
CA ASP A 31 -3.64 -4.52 -0.19
C ASP A 31 -4.78 -3.55 -0.49
N ILE A 32 -4.83 -3.03 -1.71
CA ILE A 32 -5.85 -2.06 -2.09
C ILE A 32 -6.80 -2.59 -3.16
N GLN A 33 -8.06 -2.16 -3.03
CA GLN A 33 -9.06 -2.31 -4.09
C GLN A 33 -9.61 -0.92 -4.40
N THR A 34 -9.73 -0.60 -5.68
CA THR A 34 -10.14 0.73 -6.15
C THR A 34 -11.30 0.63 -7.12
N LYS A 35 -12.36 1.37 -6.85
CA LYS A 35 -13.46 1.61 -7.79
C LYS A 35 -13.41 3.06 -8.26
N ALA A 36 -13.20 3.27 -9.57
CA ALA A 36 -13.32 4.57 -10.19
C ALA A 36 -14.79 5.01 -10.21
N LEU A 37 -15.07 6.21 -9.73
CA LEU A 37 -16.40 6.82 -9.70
C LEU A 37 -16.57 7.68 -10.95
N MET A 38 -17.54 7.30 -11.77
CA MET A 38 -17.76 7.91 -13.08
C MET A 38 -19.07 8.68 -13.15
N GLN A 39 -19.04 9.78 -13.89
CA GLN A 39 -20.22 10.44 -14.44
C GLN A 39 -20.04 10.46 -15.96
N GLU A 40 -20.74 9.57 -16.67
CA GLU A 40 -20.50 9.32 -18.08
C GLU A 40 -19.00 8.93 -18.34
N THR A 41 -18.24 9.72 -19.10
CA THR A 41 -16.81 9.53 -19.35
C THR A 41 -15.90 10.31 -18.40
N GLN A 42 -16.48 11.07 -17.48
CA GLN A 42 -15.74 11.86 -16.51
C GLN A 42 -15.47 11.06 -15.24
N LEU A 43 -14.20 10.93 -14.87
CA LEU A 43 -13.77 10.43 -13.57
C LEU A 43 -14.00 11.51 -12.51
N THR A 44 -14.81 11.21 -11.50
CA THR A 44 -15.17 12.16 -10.44
C THR A 44 -14.45 11.90 -9.12
N GLY A 45 -13.94 10.67 -8.93
CA GLY A 45 -13.26 10.30 -7.69
C GLY A 45 -13.04 8.80 -7.59
N PHE A 46 -12.79 8.33 -6.37
CA PHE A 46 -12.53 6.94 -6.08
C PHE A 46 -13.25 6.47 -4.81
N GLN A 47 -13.61 5.20 -4.79
CA GLN A 47 -13.90 4.47 -3.58
C GLN A 47 -12.82 3.40 -3.44
N MET A 48 -12.15 3.39 -2.29
CA MET A 48 -11.06 2.47 -2.02
C MET A 48 -11.34 1.63 -0.78
N HIS A 49 -10.87 0.39 -0.82
CA HIS A 49 -10.77 -0.49 0.33
C HIS A 49 -9.28 -0.78 0.56
N TRP A 50 -8.80 -0.48 1.74
CA TRP A 50 -7.44 -0.70 2.17
C TRP A 50 -7.41 -1.80 3.22
N THR A 51 -6.82 -2.92 2.89
CA THR A 51 -6.68 -4.05 3.81
C THR A 51 -5.27 -4.06 4.37
N LEU A 52 -5.13 -3.76 5.66
CA LEU A 52 -3.85 -3.74 6.35
C LEU A 52 -3.29 -5.17 6.44
N ASP A 53 -1.96 -5.28 6.53
CA ASP A 53 -1.31 -6.56 6.80
C ASP A 53 -1.70 -7.14 8.17
N GLU A 54 -1.31 -8.39 8.43
CA GLU A 54 -1.72 -9.11 9.64
C GLU A 54 -1.15 -8.49 10.91
N ILE A 55 0.07 -7.93 10.87
CA ILE A 55 0.74 -7.36 12.04
C ILE A 55 0.08 -6.05 12.43
N ALA A 56 -0.05 -5.12 11.50
CA ALA A 56 -0.72 -3.84 11.73
C ALA A 56 -2.20 -4.04 12.12
N SER A 57 -2.88 -5.00 11.50
CA SER A 57 -4.25 -5.37 11.85
C SER A 57 -4.36 -5.92 13.28
N ALA A 58 -3.46 -6.81 13.68
CA ALA A 58 -3.50 -7.43 15.01
C ALA A 58 -3.33 -6.38 16.12
N GLU A 59 -2.45 -5.40 15.94
CA GLU A 59 -2.23 -4.31 16.88
C GLU A 59 -3.51 -3.48 17.09
N LEU A 60 -4.13 -3.00 16.01
CA LEU A 60 -5.35 -2.20 16.09
C LEU A 60 -6.55 -2.99 16.61
N ILE A 61 -6.69 -4.27 16.22
CA ILE A 61 -7.74 -5.16 16.73
C ILE A 61 -7.56 -5.38 18.23
N TYR A 62 -6.32 -5.56 18.69
CA TYR A 62 -6.04 -5.69 20.13
C TYR A 62 -6.39 -4.41 20.87
N GLU A 63 -6.03 -3.24 20.35
CA GLU A 63 -6.38 -1.95 20.97
C GLU A 63 -7.89 -1.79 21.14
N VAL A 64 -8.66 -2.08 20.08
CA VAL A 64 -10.14 -2.03 20.14
C VAL A 64 -10.68 -3.02 21.18
N LYS A 65 -10.25 -4.30 21.12
CA LYS A 65 -10.79 -5.36 21.98
C LYS A 65 -10.41 -5.21 23.48
N SER A 66 -9.24 -4.63 23.79
CA SER A 66 -8.78 -4.42 25.15
C SER A 66 -9.30 -3.11 25.76
N SER A 67 -9.92 -2.26 24.98
CA SER A 67 -10.47 -0.99 25.43
C SER A 67 -11.69 -1.19 26.35
N LYS A 68 -11.87 -0.27 27.29
CA LYS A 68 -13.09 -0.18 28.11
C LYS A 68 -14.32 0.23 27.30
N ASN A 69 -14.12 0.94 26.20
CA ASN A 69 -15.17 1.37 25.28
C ASN A 69 -14.74 1.08 23.83
N PRO A 70 -14.93 -0.14 23.33
CA PRO A 70 -14.48 -0.56 22.00
C PRO A 70 -15.02 0.30 20.85
N GLU A 71 -16.28 0.73 20.92
CA GLU A 71 -16.89 1.54 19.86
C GLU A 71 -16.28 2.95 19.78
N GLU A 72 -15.98 3.56 20.91
CA GLU A 72 -15.30 4.85 20.96
C GLU A 72 -13.86 4.73 20.45
N THR A 73 -13.16 3.69 20.85
CA THR A 73 -11.80 3.40 20.37
C THR A 73 -11.79 3.16 18.86
N LYS A 74 -12.72 2.37 18.34
CA LYS A 74 -12.89 2.16 16.91
C LYS A 74 -13.12 3.47 16.18
N LYS A 75 -14.01 4.33 16.69
CA LYS A 75 -14.28 5.65 16.11
C LYS A 75 -13.04 6.55 16.09
N LYS A 76 -12.27 6.56 17.19
CA LYS A 76 -11.02 7.32 17.29
C LYS A 76 -10.01 6.86 16.26
N ILE A 77 -9.75 5.56 16.16
CA ILE A 77 -8.84 4.98 15.16
C ILE A 77 -9.31 5.31 13.74
N THR A 78 -10.60 5.19 13.45
CA THR A 78 -11.18 5.55 12.15
C THR A 78 -10.88 7.01 11.81
N GLN A 79 -11.02 7.92 12.76
CA GLN A 79 -10.72 9.33 12.57
C GLN A 79 -9.23 9.58 12.32
N GLU A 80 -8.36 8.93 13.08
CA GLU A 80 -6.91 9.03 12.89
C GLU A 80 -6.46 8.51 11.52
N MET A 81 -7.03 7.38 11.08
CA MET A 81 -6.75 6.82 9.75
C MET A 81 -7.17 7.77 8.63
N ILE A 82 -8.36 8.38 8.72
CA ILE A 82 -8.81 9.29 7.66
C ILE A 82 -8.04 10.61 7.66
N ASP A 83 -7.64 11.12 8.82
CA ASP A 83 -6.85 12.34 8.90
C ASP A 83 -5.43 12.11 8.34
N THR A 84 -4.83 10.97 8.63
CA THR A 84 -3.57 10.55 7.98
C THR A 84 -3.74 10.42 6.47
N ALA A 85 -4.77 9.72 6.01
CA ALA A 85 -5.03 9.54 4.59
C ALA A 85 -5.17 10.87 3.83
N LYS A 86 -5.89 11.85 4.40
CA LYS A 86 -6.04 13.20 3.82
C LYS A 86 -4.71 13.92 3.70
N ASN A 87 -3.90 13.87 4.75
CA ASN A 87 -2.59 14.54 4.77
C ASN A 87 -1.63 13.94 3.75
N GLU A 88 -1.77 12.64 3.47
CA GLU A 88 -0.97 11.87 2.52
C GLU A 88 -1.67 11.71 1.14
N HIS A 89 -2.51 12.67 0.73
CA HIS A 89 -3.23 12.61 -0.55
C HIS A 89 -4.01 11.30 -0.78
N TYR A 90 -4.54 10.69 0.27
CA TYR A 90 -5.15 9.36 0.24
C TYR A 90 -4.21 8.28 -0.31
N PHE A 91 -2.89 8.45 -0.14
CA PHE A 91 -1.85 7.61 -0.76
C PHE A 91 -2.05 7.42 -2.27
N SER A 92 -2.69 8.37 -2.93
CA SER A 92 -3.17 8.25 -4.30
C SER A 92 -2.81 9.49 -5.11
N TYR A 93 -2.18 9.29 -6.24
CA TYR A 93 -1.68 10.35 -7.11
C TYR A 93 -2.22 10.13 -8.52
N LEU A 94 -3.18 10.95 -8.93
CA LEU A 94 -3.78 10.89 -10.27
C LEU A 94 -3.11 11.89 -11.20
N TYR A 95 -2.64 11.42 -12.34
CA TYR A 95 -2.06 12.24 -13.40
C TYR A 95 -2.98 12.22 -14.62
N ASN A 96 -3.24 13.39 -15.19
CA ASN A 96 -3.99 13.48 -16.46
C ASN A 96 -3.13 13.09 -17.67
N ALA A 97 -3.69 13.17 -18.89
CA ALA A 97 -2.99 12.82 -20.12
C ALA A 97 -1.72 13.67 -20.39
N ASN A 98 -1.63 14.87 -19.82
CA ASN A 98 -0.46 15.75 -19.93
C ASN A 98 0.60 15.46 -18.84
N GLY A 99 0.34 14.52 -17.94
CA GLY A 99 1.21 14.21 -16.79
C GLY A 99 1.07 15.18 -15.61
N GLU A 100 0.01 15.98 -15.58
CA GLU A 100 -0.26 16.94 -14.50
C GLU A 100 -0.99 16.26 -13.36
N LEU A 101 -0.51 16.47 -12.13
CA LEU A 101 -1.12 15.92 -10.93
C LEU A 101 -2.48 16.59 -10.65
N GLN A 102 -3.51 15.75 -10.47
CA GLN A 102 -4.86 16.19 -10.16
C GLN A 102 -5.06 16.22 -8.63
N LYS A 103 -5.84 17.19 -8.15
CA LYS A 103 -6.10 17.35 -6.72
C LYS A 103 -7.38 16.65 -6.30
N PHE A 104 -7.37 16.10 -5.09
CA PHE A 104 -8.53 15.58 -4.41
C PHE A 104 -9.08 16.59 -3.41
N THR A 105 -10.37 16.49 -3.12
CA THR A 105 -11.01 17.27 -2.06
C THR A 105 -10.51 16.82 -0.69
N ASP A 106 -10.46 17.72 0.27
CA ASP A 106 -10.12 17.45 1.67
C ASP A 106 -11.27 16.85 2.49
N LYS A 107 -12.42 16.59 1.84
CA LYS A 107 -13.64 16.09 2.48
C LYS A 107 -13.96 14.68 2.01
N PRO A 108 -13.39 13.66 2.65
CA PRO A 108 -13.75 12.28 2.37
C PRO A 108 -15.19 11.99 2.78
N ILE A 109 -15.84 11.10 2.05
CA ILE A 109 -17.20 10.66 2.30
C ILE A 109 -17.21 9.15 2.49
N ASP A 110 -18.16 8.65 3.31
CA ASP A 110 -18.37 7.21 3.51
C ASP A 110 -17.09 6.45 3.89
N TYR A 111 -16.41 6.92 4.93
CA TYR A 111 -15.26 6.20 5.46
C TYR A 111 -15.65 5.35 6.68
N ALA A 112 -15.09 4.16 6.73
CA ALA A 112 -15.34 3.19 7.79
C ALA A 112 -14.13 2.28 8.02
N PHE A 113 -14.04 1.77 9.24
CA PHE A 113 -13.10 0.75 9.63
C PHE A 113 -13.87 -0.52 10.01
N ASP A 114 -13.58 -1.63 9.38
CA ASP A 114 -14.17 -2.92 9.65
C ASP A 114 -13.11 -4.00 9.87
N ILE A 115 -13.49 -5.08 10.57
CA ILE A 115 -12.63 -6.24 10.79
C ILE A 115 -13.18 -7.39 9.95
N ALA A 116 -12.41 -7.82 8.96
CA ALA A 116 -12.74 -8.95 8.11
C ALA A 116 -11.59 -9.97 8.12
N GLN A 117 -11.89 -11.23 8.42
CA GLN A 117 -10.90 -12.33 8.43
C GLN A 117 -9.64 -12.03 9.29
N ASN A 118 -9.84 -11.38 10.45
CA ASN A 118 -8.76 -10.90 11.34
C ASN A 118 -7.83 -9.83 10.73
N ARG A 119 -8.24 -9.19 9.64
CA ARG A 119 -7.56 -8.01 9.10
C ARG A 119 -8.46 -6.79 9.18
N ILE A 120 -7.84 -5.63 9.30
CA ILE A 120 -8.52 -4.34 9.21
C ILE A 120 -8.78 -4.04 7.74
N VAL A 121 -10.02 -3.69 7.44
CA VAL A 121 -10.40 -3.13 6.14
C VAL A 121 -10.90 -1.71 6.36
N PHE A 122 -10.16 -0.75 5.86
CA PHE A 122 -10.57 0.65 5.88
C PHE A 122 -11.16 1.03 4.52
N THR A 123 -12.38 1.52 4.53
CA THR A 123 -13.07 1.99 3.33
C THR A 123 -13.07 3.51 3.32
N VAL A 124 -12.78 4.11 2.18
CA VAL A 124 -12.85 5.55 1.99
C VAL A 124 -13.34 5.91 0.60
N LYS A 125 -14.17 6.96 0.51
CA LYS A 125 -14.62 7.54 -0.75
C LYS A 125 -14.23 9.01 -0.78
N PHE A 126 -13.57 9.42 -1.85
CA PHE A 126 -13.11 10.79 -2.03
C PHE A 126 -13.21 11.22 -3.49
N TYR A 127 -13.27 12.52 -3.72
CA TYR A 127 -13.53 13.09 -5.02
C TYR A 127 -12.39 13.97 -5.51
N LEU A 128 -12.29 14.12 -6.83
CA LEU A 128 -11.45 15.12 -7.46
C LEU A 128 -12.03 16.52 -7.23
N GLU A 129 -11.18 17.53 -7.06
CA GLU A 129 -11.61 18.95 -7.06
C GLU A 129 -12.23 19.33 -8.40
N THR A 130 -11.70 18.79 -9.49
CA THR A 130 -12.21 18.95 -10.84
C THR A 130 -12.34 17.58 -11.50
N PRO A 131 -13.54 17.18 -11.97
CA PRO A 131 -13.71 15.94 -12.72
C PRO A 131 -12.76 15.85 -13.92
N GLN A 132 -12.18 14.68 -14.15
CA GLN A 132 -11.23 14.44 -15.21
C GLN A 132 -11.88 13.71 -16.38
N GLU A 133 -11.88 14.30 -17.57
CA GLU A 133 -12.35 13.65 -18.80
C GLU A 133 -11.40 12.49 -19.17
N LEU A 134 -11.97 11.30 -19.43
CA LEU A 134 -11.23 10.11 -19.85
C LEU A 134 -11.46 9.75 -21.32
N LYS A 135 -12.38 10.43 -22.03
CA LYS A 135 -12.63 10.14 -23.44
C LYS A 135 -11.44 10.55 -24.30
N ASN A 136 -10.78 9.56 -24.90
CA ASN A 136 -9.53 9.73 -25.65
C ASN A 136 -8.40 10.45 -24.89
N ALA A 137 -8.51 10.53 -23.54
CA ALA A 137 -7.58 11.22 -22.68
C ALA A 137 -7.25 10.33 -21.46
N PRO A 138 -6.20 9.50 -21.52
CA PRO A 138 -5.88 8.57 -20.45
C PRO A 138 -5.48 9.31 -19.16
N ALA A 139 -5.97 8.83 -18.02
CA ALA A 139 -5.46 9.21 -16.72
C ALA A 139 -4.72 8.05 -16.08
N THR A 140 -3.69 8.36 -15.28
CA THR A 140 -2.87 7.37 -14.58
C THR A 140 -2.97 7.59 -13.08
N LEU A 141 -3.52 6.60 -12.36
CA LEU A 141 -3.50 6.54 -10.90
C LEU A 141 -2.29 5.74 -10.44
N MET A 142 -1.55 6.29 -9.47
CA MET A 142 -0.49 5.60 -8.73
C MET A 142 -0.82 5.68 -7.24
N SER A 143 -0.76 4.54 -6.55
CA SER A 143 -0.97 4.51 -5.10
C SER A 143 0.33 4.11 -4.41
N TYR A 144 0.85 4.97 -3.54
CA TYR A 144 2.10 4.73 -2.82
C TYR A 144 2.22 5.62 -1.58
N GLU A 145 3.01 5.16 -0.63
CA GLU A 145 3.51 5.97 0.47
C GLU A 145 4.91 6.49 0.07
N PRO A 146 5.20 7.81 0.17
CA PRO A 146 6.39 8.44 -0.43
C PRO A 146 7.72 7.81 -0.04
N THR A 147 7.89 7.40 1.22
CA THR A 147 9.15 6.84 1.74
C THR A 147 9.32 5.34 1.45
N TYR A 148 8.27 4.68 0.94
CA TYR A 148 8.21 3.23 0.79
C TYR A 148 8.26 2.47 2.13
N TYR A 149 7.94 3.14 3.24
CA TYR A 149 7.75 2.46 4.52
C TYR A 149 6.61 1.44 4.44
N MET A 150 5.57 1.78 3.69
CA MET A 150 4.42 0.94 3.41
C MET A 150 4.35 0.59 1.92
N GLY A 151 4.41 -0.71 1.61
CA GLY A 151 4.14 -1.24 0.27
C GLY A 151 2.63 -1.23 0.00
N ILE A 152 2.20 -0.59 -1.09
CA ILE A 152 0.79 -0.52 -1.49
C ILE A 152 0.63 -1.23 -2.83
N GLU A 153 -0.25 -2.26 -2.87
CA GLU A 153 -0.32 -3.15 -4.03
C GLU A 153 -1.75 -3.53 -4.42
N TYR A 154 -1.97 -3.64 -5.73
CA TYR A 154 -3.09 -4.38 -6.33
C TYR A 154 -2.63 -5.81 -6.62
N ASN A 155 -3.22 -6.78 -5.95
CA ASN A 155 -2.82 -8.19 -6.10
C ASN A 155 -3.35 -8.82 -7.39
N ARG A 156 -4.49 -8.31 -7.90
CA ARG A 156 -5.19 -8.83 -9.08
C ARG A 156 -5.69 -7.69 -9.96
N HIS A 157 -5.85 -7.96 -11.23
CA HIS A 157 -6.46 -7.00 -12.15
C HIS A 157 -7.89 -6.59 -11.72
N SER A 158 -8.63 -7.52 -11.11
CA SER A 158 -9.99 -7.27 -10.58
C SER A 158 -10.05 -6.35 -9.36
N ASP A 159 -8.91 -6.03 -8.75
CA ASP A 159 -8.86 -5.10 -7.61
C ASP A 159 -9.04 -3.64 -8.05
N VAL A 160 -9.02 -3.37 -9.35
CA VAL A 160 -9.41 -2.08 -9.91
C VAL A 160 -10.63 -2.26 -10.81
N SER A 161 -11.62 -1.40 -10.61
CA SER A 161 -12.87 -1.45 -11.39
C SER A 161 -13.34 -0.06 -11.82
N ILE A 162 -14.02 0.00 -12.95
CA ILE A 162 -14.68 1.18 -13.51
C ILE A 162 -16.09 0.78 -13.96
N SER A 163 -17.08 1.60 -13.63
CA SER A 163 -18.48 1.23 -13.87
C SER A 163 -18.96 1.47 -15.31
N ASN A 164 -18.21 2.21 -16.12
CA ASN A 164 -18.56 2.49 -17.51
C ASN A 164 -17.92 1.46 -18.45
N SER A 165 -18.72 0.74 -19.22
CA SER A 165 -18.25 -0.31 -20.15
C SER A 165 -17.49 0.23 -21.39
N ALA A 166 -17.62 1.53 -21.69
CA ALA A 166 -16.82 2.20 -22.73
C ALA A 166 -15.41 2.54 -22.23
N CYS A 167 -15.10 2.30 -20.96
CA CYS A 167 -13.80 2.60 -20.38
C CYS A 167 -13.00 1.32 -20.13
N GLN A 168 -11.69 1.43 -20.29
CA GLN A 168 -10.74 0.33 -20.09
C GLN A 168 -9.76 0.67 -18.97
N ILE A 169 -9.31 -0.36 -18.26
CA ILE A 169 -8.28 -0.29 -17.22
C ILE A 169 -7.11 -1.17 -17.63
N ARG A 170 -5.90 -0.66 -17.41
CA ARG A 170 -4.66 -1.42 -17.53
C ARG A 170 -3.79 -1.16 -16.32
N ILE A 171 -3.32 -2.22 -15.67
CA ILE A 171 -2.37 -2.14 -14.54
C ILE A 171 -0.99 -2.49 -15.08
N GLU A 172 -0.06 -1.56 -14.95
CA GLU A 172 1.36 -1.75 -15.29
C GLU A 172 2.18 -1.94 -14.02
N GLN A 173 3.02 -2.96 -14.03
CA GLN A 173 3.96 -3.21 -12.94
C GLN A 173 5.15 -2.26 -13.00
N PRO A 174 5.71 -1.83 -11.85
CA PRO A 174 6.88 -0.99 -11.81
C PRO A 174 8.11 -1.71 -12.37
N LYS A 175 8.94 -0.97 -13.11
CA LYS A 175 10.24 -1.46 -13.59
C LYS A 175 11.33 -1.04 -12.62
N VAL A 176 11.50 -1.81 -11.55
CA VAL A 176 12.48 -1.54 -10.51
C VAL A 176 13.76 -2.33 -10.79
N ASP A 177 14.88 -1.64 -10.91
CA ASP A 177 16.18 -2.28 -11.09
C ASP A 177 16.72 -2.89 -9.77
N GLN A 178 17.77 -3.70 -9.87
CA GLN A 178 18.32 -4.40 -8.73
C GLN A 178 18.99 -3.42 -7.73
N SER A 179 19.59 -2.35 -8.19
CA SER A 179 20.27 -1.38 -7.33
C SER A 179 19.27 -0.66 -6.43
N LEU A 180 18.11 -0.27 -6.98
CA LEU A 180 17.05 0.36 -6.21
C LEU A 180 16.41 -0.61 -5.20
N ARG A 181 16.24 -1.90 -5.58
CA ARG A 181 15.78 -2.93 -4.63
C ARG A 181 16.76 -3.12 -3.47
N LEU A 182 18.06 -3.18 -3.75
CA LEU A 182 19.09 -3.28 -2.73
C LEU A 182 19.14 -2.02 -1.85
N TYR A 183 19.00 -0.84 -2.41
CA TYR A 183 18.90 0.39 -1.64
C TYR A 183 17.72 0.33 -0.67
N ALA A 184 16.51 0.04 -1.16
CA ALA A 184 15.31 -0.06 -0.33
C ALA A 184 15.44 -1.15 0.76
N SER A 185 16.05 -2.30 0.43
CA SER A 185 16.25 -3.40 1.39
C SER A 185 17.29 -3.12 2.49
N ASN A 186 18.13 -2.10 2.31
CA ASN A 186 19.16 -1.72 3.27
C ASN A 186 18.78 -0.53 4.15
N LEU A 187 17.65 0.15 3.85
CA LEU A 187 17.16 1.24 4.70
C LEU A 187 16.75 0.70 6.07
N ASP A 188 17.21 1.34 7.14
CA ASP A 188 16.77 1.01 8.51
C ASP A 188 15.31 1.44 8.73
N LYS A 189 14.63 0.78 9.67
CA LYS A 189 13.23 1.09 10.05
C LYS A 189 13.01 2.56 10.42
N ASN A 190 14.01 3.22 10.99
CA ASN A 190 13.94 4.61 11.41
C ASN A 190 14.63 5.57 10.43
N GLU A 191 15.07 5.07 9.29
CA GLU A 191 15.74 5.87 8.27
C GLU A 191 14.71 6.39 7.26
N THR A 192 14.68 7.71 7.09
CA THR A 192 13.92 8.32 6.02
C THR A 192 14.82 8.37 4.79
N PRO A 193 14.38 7.80 3.63
CA PRO A 193 15.19 7.87 2.43
C PRO A 193 15.44 9.32 2.00
N ASP A 194 16.62 9.58 1.46
CA ASP A 194 16.98 10.91 0.92
C ASP A 194 16.02 11.32 -0.22
N ASP A 195 15.52 10.35 -0.96
CA ASP A 195 14.54 10.53 -2.03
C ASP A 195 13.12 10.18 -1.54
N LEU A 196 12.33 11.20 -1.20
CA LEU A 196 10.92 11.06 -0.83
C LEU A 196 10.02 10.61 -2.00
N SER A 197 10.59 10.28 -3.16
CA SER A 197 9.88 9.65 -4.27
C SER A 197 10.11 8.14 -4.36
N LEU A 198 10.75 7.53 -3.37
CA LEU A 198 11.10 6.10 -3.39
C LEU A 198 9.84 5.23 -3.61
N GLY A 199 8.78 5.46 -2.86
CA GLY A 199 7.53 4.71 -3.01
C GLY A 199 6.92 4.81 -4.41
N ARG A 200 7.04 5.96 -5.07
CA ARG A 200 6.60 6.15 -6.45
C ARG A 200 7.28 5.20 -7.43
N GLN A 201 8.56 4.89 -7.21
CA GLN A 201 9.34 4.01 -8.09
C GLN A 201 8.91 2.54 -7.98
N PHE A 202 8.32 2.15 -6.85
CA PHE A 202 7.74 0.83 -6.62
C PHE A 202 6.24 0.74 -6.93
N ALA A 203 5.57 1.87 -7.21
CA ALA A 203 4.14 1.91 -7.41
C ALA A 203 3.69 1.33 -8.74
N GLN A 204 2.62 0.56 -8.72
CA GLN A 204 1.88 0.15 -9.91
C GLN A 204 1.19 1.37 -10.55
N ARG A 205 1.03 1.33 -11.87
CA ARG A 205 0.34 2.37 -12.64
C ARG A 205 -0.99 1.83 -13.14
N VAL A 206 -2.07 2.42 -12.69
CA VAL A 206 -3.42 2.11 -13.15
C VAL A 206 -3.80 3.14 -14.21
N ILE A 207 -3.84 2.72 -15.45
CA ILE A 207 -4.19 3.57 -16.60
C ILE A 207 -5.65 3.35 -16.93
N MET A 208 -6.42 4.44 -16.97
CA MET A 208 -7.86 4.46 -17.27
C MET A 208 -8.10 5.34 -18.48
N VAL A 209 -8.89 4.86 -19.44
CA VAL A 209 -9.27 5.60 -20.66
C VAL A 209 -10.64 5.14 -21.13
N CYS A 210 -11.45 6.06 -21.67
CA CYS A 210 -12.72 5.76 -22.33
C CYS A 210 -12.62 6.03 -23.85
N GLU A 211 -13.36 5.24 -24.63
CA GLU A 211 -13.49 5.42 -26.09
C GLU A 211 -14.62 6.41 -26.44
#